data_dc32ca9f0d35583c0a42ec43867e59f4
#
_entry.id   dc32ca9f0d35583c0a42ec43867e59f4
#
_cell.length_a   1.000
_cell.length_b   1.000
_cell.length_c   1.000
_cell.angle_alpha   90.00
_cell.angle_beta   90.00
_cell.angle_gamma   90.00
#
_symmetry.space_group_name_H-M   'P 1'
#
loop_
_entity.id
_entity.type
_entity.pdbx_description
1 polymer ?
#
loop_
_entity_poly.entity_id
_entity_poly.type
_entity_poly.pdbx_seq_one_letter_code
_entity_poly.pdbx_strand_id
1 'polypeptide(L)'
;MTSIAAKAWVGICACGMTVSAYSQVYPTKPIRLIVPSAAGSATDVRARWLAPRLTAALGQSIVLDNRAGAGGAIGTELAAKSAPDGYTLVMVHQGTLALNPHIYGRLGYDPLSSFAPVTLLGTNPLLVAVHPSLPVGSVADLIRLAKQKSGELNYGSPGTGSPPHVATELFKRMAGITVTHVPYKGGGPALLDLTGGRLTFTFDGIPVQLPSVRAGKIKALAITGAQRLPSAPDIRTIAESGLPGYEYTAWQGLAAPASTPAAIVERLNAATVKIMRSEEAREWFADSGADPATASPQDFAALIRQEHARWEPIIRAAGIKAE
;
A
#
# COMPACT_ATOMS: atom_id res chain seq x y z
N MET A 1 88.75 33.82 -19.21
CA MET A 1 88.42 32.36 -19.13
C MET A 1 87.11 32.27 -18.43
N THR A 2 86.01 32.20 -19.19
CA THR A 2 84.65 32.29 -18.75
C THR A 2 84.01 30.97 -19.07
N SER A 3 83.54 30.28 -18.03
CA SER A 3 82.80 28.99 -18.13
C SER A 3 81.30 29.29 -18.17
N ILE A 4 80.60 28.83 -19.21
CA ILE A 4 79.19 28.95 -19.41
C ILE A 4 78.57 27.64 -18.91
N ALA A 5 77.73 27.70 -17.83
CA ALA A 5 76.97 26.59 -17.33
C ALA A 5 75.59 26.54 -18.00
N ALA A 6 75.31 25.50 -18.76
CA ALA A 6 74.00 25.22 -19.36
C ALA A 6 73.04 24.63 -18.32
N LYS A 7 71.91 25.30 -18.08
CA LYS A 7 70.81 24.80 -17.29
C LYS A 7 69.86 23.99 -18.21
N ALA A 8 69.78 22.67 -18.03
CA ALA A 8 68.80 21.85 -18.67
C ALA A 8 67.48 21.95 -17.92
N TRP A 9 66.44 22.38 -18.59
CA TRP A 9 65.03 22.35 -18.10
C TRP A 9 64.45 20.96 -18.47
N VAL A 10 64.14 20.16 -17.46
CA VAL A 10 63.36 18.91 -17.62
C VAL A 10 61.88 19.30 -17.47
N GLY A 11 61.17 19.30 -18.59
CA GLY A 11 59.72 19.46 -18.64
C GLY A 11 59.01 18.19 -18.23
N ILE A 12 58.41 18.16 -17.06
CA ILE A 12 57.52 17.09 -16.62
C ILE A 12 56.16 17.30 -17.31
N CYS A 13 55.88 16.51 -18.38
CA CYS A 13 54.54 16.39 -18.93
C CYS A 13 53.68 15.58 -17.95
N ALA A 14 52.86 16.28 -17.12
CA ALA A 14 51.79 15.66 -16.33
C ALA A 14 50.67 15.24 -17.29
N CYS A 15 50.68 13.97 -17.70
CA CYS A 15 49.63 13.37 -18.45
C CYS A 15 48.41 13.18 -17.51
N GLY A 16 47.46 14.14 -17.55
CA GLY A 16 46.21 14.07 -16.82
C GLY A 16 45.37 12.87 -17.32
N MET A 17 45.43 11.74 -16.62
CA MET A 17 44.46 10.64 -16.82
C MET A 17 43.11 11.14 -16.34
N THR A 18 42.26 11.59 -17.26
CA THR A 18 40.82 11.74 -17.01
C THR A 18 40.23 10.32 -16.82
N VAL A 19 40.08 9.92 -15.58
CA VAL A 19 39.31 8.73 -15.22
C VAL A 19 37.87 9.07 -15.55
N SER A 20 37.41 8.71 -16.75
CA SER A 20 35.98 8.65 -17.06
C SER A 20 35.37 7.64 -16.11
N ALA A 21 34.75 8.15 -15.04
CA ALA A 21 33.92 7.33 -14.19
C ALA A 21 32.75 6.82 -15.06
N TYR A 22 32.88 5.60 -15.55
CA TYR A 22 31.75 4.87 -16.13
C TYR A 22 30.72 4.75 -15.01
N SER A 23 29.73 5.65 -15.00
CA SER A 23 28.55 5.49 -14.19
C SER A 23 27.94 4.12 -14.55
N GLN A 24 28.10 3.14 -13.68
CA GLN A 24 27.52 1.81 -13.89
C GLN A 24 26.03 2.02 -14.11
N VAL A 25 25.54 1.56 -15.27
CA VAL A 25 24.13 1.74 -15.65
C VAL A 25 23.29 0.89 -14.70
N TYR A 26 22.75 1.52 -13.65
CA TYR A 26 21.81 0.87 -12.73
C TYR A 26 20.57 0.40 -13.50
N PRO A 27 20.00 -0.80 -13.21
CA PRO A 27 20.53 -1.86 -12.36
C PRO A 27 21.46 -2.82 -13.14
N THR A 28 22.46 -3.42 -12.45
CA THR A 28 23.38 -4.42 -13.01
C THR A 28 23.20 -5.81 -12.41
N LYS A 29 22.34 -5.94 -11.38
CA LYS A 29 22.03 -7.19 -10.67
C LYS A 29 20.55 -7.23 -10.31
N PRO A 30 19.99 -8.39 -9.92
CA PRO A 30 18.61 -8.51 -9.50
C PRO A 30 18.23 -7.54 -8.37
N ILE A 31 17.00 -7.03 -8.41
CA ILE A 31 16.43 -6.15 -7.40
C ILE A 31 15.48 -6.97 -6.54
N ARG A 32 15.66 -6.91 -5.23
CA ARG A 32 14.74 -7.49 -4.23
C ARG A 32 13.57 -6.54 -4.00
N LEU A 33 12.34 -7.03 -4.14
CA LEU A 33 11.13 -6.32 -3.81
C LEU A 33 10.49 -6.94 -2.56
N ILE A 34 10.64 -6.28 -1.42
CA ILE A 34 10.00 -6.69 -0.17
C ILE A 34 8.50 -6.40 -0.25
N VAL A 35 7.71 -7.45 0.01
CA VAL A 35 6.26 -7.38 0.08
C VAL A 35 5.86 -7.58 1.56
N PRO A 36 5.45 -6.53 2.30
CA PRO A 36 5.20 -6.59 3.74
C PRO A 36 3.86 -7.25 4.08
N SER A 37 3.55 -8.35 3.40
CA SER A 37 2.30 -9.08 3.57
C SER A 37 2.44 -10.54 3.15
N ALA A 38 1.49 -11.37 3.54
CA ALA A 38 1.44 -12.76 3.13
C ALA A 38 1.20 -12.90 1.63
N ALA A 39 1.66 -14.02 1.06
CA ALA A 39 1.34 -14.39 -0.32
C ALA A 39 -0.19 -14.48 -0.51
N GLY A 40 -0.67 -14.04 -1.68
CA GLY A 40 -2.10 -13.97 -2.01
C GLY A 40 -2.85 -12.77 -1.43
N SER A 41 -2.19 -11.88 -0.67
CA SER A 41 -2.77 -10.61 -0.26
C SER A 41 -2.87 -9.64 -1.43
N ALA A 42 -3.70 -8.59 -1.29
CA ALA A 42 -3.82 -7.55 -2.32
C ALA A 42 -2.47 -6.88 -2.68
N THR A 43 -1.58 -6.72 -1.69
CA THR A 43 -0.23 -6.17 -1.91
C THR A 43 0.65 -7.16 -2.68
N ASP A 44 0.57 -8.46 -2.36
CA ASP A 44 1.33 -9.51 -3.06
C ASP A 44 0.84 -9.69 -4.50
N VAL A 45 -0.47 -9.73 -4.71
CA VAL A 45 -1.07 -9.83 -6.05
C VAL A 45 -0.60 -8.68 -6.94
N ARG A 46 -0.58 -7.46 -6.42
CA ARG A 46 -0.07 -6.28 -7.14
C ARG A 46 1.43 -6.37 -7.41
N ALA A 47 2.21 -6.80 -6.42
CA ALA A 47 3.65 -6.98 -6.58
C ALA A 47 3.97 -8.03 -7.67
N ARG A 48 3.22 -9.14 -7.71
CA ARG A 48 3.34 -10.19 -8.75
C ARG A 48 2.95 -9.70 -10.13
N TRP A 49 1.98 -8.81 -10.24
CA TRP A 49 1.62 -8.18 -11.50
C TRP A 49 2.70 -7.19 -11.97
N LEU A 50 3.27 -6.40 -11.04
CA LEU A 50 4.26 -5.36 -11.35
C LEU A 50 5.66 -5.93 -11.67
N ALA A 51 6.12 -6.97 -10.94
CA ALA A 51 7.49 -7.46 -10.98
C ALA A 51 7.97 -7.88 -12.38
N PRO A 52 7.25 -8.68 -13.18
CA PRO A 52 7.69 -9.05 -14.53
C PRO A 52 7.77 -7.84 -15.48
N ARG A 53 6.92 -6.85 -15.31
CA ARG A 53 6.91 -5.62 -16.11
C ARG A 53 8.07 -4.70 -15.77
N LEU A 54 8.40 -4.57 -14.48
CA LEU A 54 9.62 -3.89 -14.04
C LEU A 54 10.88 -4.63 -14.51
N THR A 55 10.89 -5.97 -14.48
CA THR A 55 11.99 -6.78 -15.02
C THR A 55 12.23 -6.45 -16.50
N ALA A 56 11.18 -6.41 -17.30
CA ALA A 56 11.29 -6.05 -18.71
C ALA A 56 11.75 -4.59 -18.92
N ALA A 57 11.25 -3.65 -18.10
CA ALA A 57 11.59 -2.23 -18.23
C ALA A 57 13.01 -1.89 -17.76
N LEU A 58 13.54 -2.60 -16.76
CA LEU A 58 14.83 -2.32 -16.15
C LEU A 58 15.96 -3.25 -16.64
N GLY A 59 15.63 -4.37 -17.30
CA GLY A 59 16.59 -5.35 -17.80
C GLY A 59 17.20 -6.24 -16.71
N GLN A 60 16.65 -6.22 -15.48
CA GLN A 60 17.12 -7.02 -14.36
C GLN A 60 15.93 -7.62 -13.59
N SER A 61 16.08 -8.84 -13.10
CA SER A 61 15.02 -9.56 -12.40
C SER A 61 14.56 -8.84 -11.14
N ILE A 62 13.24 -8.74 -10.94
CA ILE A 62 12.63 -8.31 -9.69
C ILE A 62 12.23 -9.54 -8.88
N VAL A 63 12.89 -9.76 -7.75
CA VAL A 63 12.70 -10.94 -6.88
C VAL A 63 11.80 -10.55 -5.71
N LEU A 64 10.62 -11.17 -5.64
CA LEU A 64 9.67 -10.92 -4.57
C LEU A 64 10.09 -11.62 -3.27
N ASP A 65 9.98 -10.92 -2.15
CA ASP A 65 10.27 -11.42 -0.82
C ASP A 65 9.14 -11.05 0.14
N ASN A 66 8.23 -11.99 0.40
CA ASN A 66 7.10 -11.79 1.29
C ASN A 66 7.54 -11.83 2.76
N ARG A 67 7.32 -10.72 3.50
CA ARG A 67 7.65 -10.55 4.90
C ARG A 67 6.43 -10.05 5.67
N ALA A 68 5.53 -10.96 5.97
CA ALA A 68 4.30 -10.67 6.70
C ALA A 68 4.54 -10.49 8.21
N GLY A 69 3.59 -9.84 8.86
CA GLY A 69 3.50 -9.72 10.33
C GLY A 69 3.36 -8.27 10.80
N ALA A 70 2.73 -8.09 11.96
CA ALA A 70 2.48 -6.79 12.59
C ALA A 70 1.91 -5.72 11.62
N GLY A 71 0.83 -6.07 10.88
CA GLY A 71 0.25 -5.14 9.91
C GLY A 71 1.21 -4.68 8.78
N GLY A 72 2.25 -5.49 8.49
CA GLY A 72 3.29 -5.16 7.52
C GLY A 72 4.53 -4.48 8.13
N ALA A 73 4.52 -4.18 9.42
CA ALA A 73 5.64 -3.48 10.06
C ALA A 73 6.96 -4.26 9.95
N ILE A 74 6.95 -5.60 10.08
CA ILE A 74 8.15 -6.44 10.00
C ILE A 74 8.85 -6.28 8.65
N GLY A 75 8.12 -6.44 7.54
CA GLY A 75 8.71 -6.30 6.20
C GLY A 75 9.14 -4.87 5.89
N THR A 76 8.39 -3.89 6.37
CA THR A 76 8.69 -2.47 6.17
C THR A 76 9.95 -2.07 6.96
N GLU A 77 10.11 -2.55 8.20
CA GLU A 77 11.34 -2.35 8.99
C GLU A 77 12.56 -2.98 8.34
N LEU A 78 12.43 -4.21 7.81
CA LEU A 78 13.50 -4.88 7.08
C LEU A 78 13.97 -4.03 5.87
N ALA A 79 13.03 -3.44 5.14
CA ALA A 79 13.35 -2.55 4.03
C ALA A 79 14.04 -1.27 4.50
N ALA A 80 13.52 -0.63 5.55
CA ALA A 80 14.10 0.60 6.10
C ALA A 80 15.57 0.45 6.52
N LYS A 81 15.94 -0.76 6.99
CA LYS A 81 17.31 -1.11 7.42
C LYS A 81 18.20 -1.66 6.30
N SER A 82 17.69 -1.77 5.07
CA SER A 82 18.47 -2.27 3.92
C SER A 82 19.38 -1.19 3.36
N ALA A 83 20.41 -1.61 2.61
CA ALA A 83 21.35 -0.67 1.96
C ALA A 83 20.59 0.25 0.97
N PRO A 84 20.90 1.57 0.95
CA PRO A 84 20.24 2.54 0.09
C PRO A 84 20.88 2.58 -1.31
N ASP A 85 21.13 1.42 -1.91
CA ASP A 85 21.81 1.25 -3.20
C ASP A 85 20.83 1.02 -4.38
N GLY A 86 19.51 1.04 -4.10
CA GLY A 86 18.45 0.80 -5.07
C GLY A 86 18.17 -0.68 -5.36
N TYR A 87 18.90 -1.63 -4.78
CA TYR A 87 18.68 -3.06 -5.00
C TYR A 87 17.76 -3.73 -3.98
N THR A 88 17.25 -2.95 -3.02
CA THR A 88 16.11 -3.33 -2.18
C THR A 88 15.02 -2.29 -2.34
N LEU A 89 13.85 -2.73 -2.75
CA LEU A 89 12.62 -1.94 -2.82
C LEU A 89 11.58 -2.52 -1.88
N VAL A 90 10.57 -1.76 -1.57
CA VAL A 90 9.45 -2.21 -0.74
C VAL A 90 8.12 -1.73 -1.30
N MET A 91 7.14 -2.63 -1.30
CA MET A 91 5.74 -2.24 -1.44
C MET A 91 5.30 -1.57 -0.14
N VAL A 92 4.99 -0.29 -0.20
CA VAL A 92 4.42 0.43 0.94
C VAL A 92 2.92 0.63 0.74
N HIS A 93 2.20 0.77 1.83
CA HIS A 93 0.78 1.05 1.79
C HIS A 93 0.36 1.94 2.96
N GLN A 94 -0.86 2.47 2.90
CA GLN A 94 -1.41 3.35 3.93
C GLN A 94 -1.23 2.76 5.35
N GLY A 95 -1.45 1.45 5.51
CA GLY A 95 -1.24 0.77 6.80
C GLY A 95 0.15 0.98 7.36
N THR A 96 1.19 0.71 6.55
CA THR A 96 2.58 0.76 7.03
C THR A 96 3.10 2.18 7.28
N LEU A 97 2.69 3.17 6.50
CA LEU A 97 3.25 4.52 6.59
C LEU A 97 2.33 5.57 7.22
N ALA A 98 1.02 5.33 7.28
CA ALA A 98 0.08 6.30 7.82
C ALA A 98 -0.73 5.82 9.03
N LEU A 99 -0.96 4.51 9.18
CA LEU A 99 -1.78 3.97 10.27
C LEU A 99 -0.94 3.36 11.40
N ASN A 100 -0.03 2.45 11.08
CA ASN A 100 0.82 1.74 12.05
C ASN A 100 1.57 2.66 13.02
N PRO A 101 2.09 3.84 12.60
CA PRO A 101 2.76 4.76 13.50
C PRO A 101 1.91 5.22 14.69
N HIS A 102 0.59 5.20 14.53
CA HIS A 102 -0.37 5.64 15.55
C HIS A 102 -1.00 4.47 16.32
N ILE A 103 -0.78 3.24 15.86
CA ILE A 103 -1.37 2.01 16.41
C ILE A 103 -0.37 1.22 17.26
N TYR A 104 0.87 1.11 16.77
CA TYR A 104 1.94 0.39 17.44
C TYR A 104 2.74 1.34 18.33
N GLY A 105 2.96 0.97 19.58
CA GLY A 105 3.74 1.79 20.53
C GLY A 105 5.21 1.97 20.14
N ARG A 106 5.77 1.07 19.31
CA ARG A 106 7.15 1.15 18.81
C ARG A 106 7.26 0.49 17.43
N LEU A 107 7.72 1.24 16.48
CA LEU A 107 8.11 0.75 15.14
C LEU A 107 9.63 0.82 15.00
N GLY A 108 10.22 -0.12 14.27
CA GLY A 108 11.64 -0.11 13.96
C GLY A 108 12.01 0.78 12.77
N TYR A 109 11.09 1.64 12.32
CA TYR A 109 11.29 2.62 11.25
C TYR A 109 10.45 3.87 11.50
N ASP A 110 10.86 4.98 10.91
CA ASP A 110 10.10 6.22 10.85
C ASP A 110 9.41 6.33 9.47
N PRO A 111 8.07 6.47 9.40
CA PRO A 111 7.34 6.47 8.14
C PRO A 111 7.67 7.66 7.23
N LEU A 112 8.15 8.77 7.81
CA LEU A 112 8.40 10.02 7.09
C LEU A 112 9.86 10.19 6.67
N SER A 113 10.80 9.50 7.34
CA SER A 113 12.24 9.68 7.12
C SER A 113 13.01 8.42 6.74
N SER A 114 12.46 7.21 6.97
CA SER A 114 13.18 5.96 6.67
C SER A 114 13.11 5.52 5.20
N PHE A 115 12.38 6.22 4.35
CA PHE A 115 12.15 5.83 2.95
C PHE A 115 12.37 6.98 1.99
N ALA A 116 12.81 6.63 0.78
CA ALA A 116 12.74 7.43 -0.43
C ALA A 116 11.51 6.96 -1.24
N PRO A 117 10.38 7.69 -1.23
CA PRO A 117 9.21 7.33 -2.03
C PRO A 117 9.54 7.31 -3.51
N VAL A 118 9.12 6.25 -4.22
CA VAL A 118 9.33 6.13 -5.68
C VAL A 118 8.08 6.60 -6.41
N THR A 119 6.93 5.98 -6.18
CA THR A 119 5.66 6.40 -6.77
C THR A 119 4.47 5.72 -6.09
N LEU A 120 3.31 6.35 -6.20
CA LEU A 120 2.03 5.72 -5.96
C LEU A 120 1.77 4.66 -7.04
N LEU A 121 1.14 3.54 -6.69
CA LEU A 121 0.78 2.46 -7.61
C LEU A 121 -0.72 2.34 -7.83
N GLY A 122 -1.51 2.94 -6.96
CA GLY A 122 -2.97 2.94 -7.09
C GLY A 122 -3.66 3.16 -5.76
N THR A 123 -4.94 3.42 -5.89
CA THR A 123 -5.88 3.58 -4.79
C THR A 123 -6.88 2.43 -4.81
N ASN A 124 -7.34 2.03 -3.62
CA ASN A 124 -8.25 0.91 -3.44
C ASN A 124 -9.30 1.28 -2.42
N PRO A 125 -10.51 1.59 -2.81
CA PRO A 125 -11.63 1.54 -1.90
C PRO A 125 -11.85 0.09 -1.44
N LEU A 126 -12.50 -0.08 -0.31
CA LEU A 126 -12.88 -1.37 0.22
C LEU A 126 -14.34 -1.66 -0.12
N LEU A 127 -14.69 -2.95 -0.15
CA LEU A 127 -16.05 -3.41 -0.28
C LEU A 127 -16.60 -3.76 1.11
N VAL A 128 -17.79 -3.29 1.40
CA VAL A 128 -18.58 -3.72 2.56
C VAL A 128 -19.46 -4.88 2.15
N ALA A 129 -19.25 -6.03 2.75
CA ALA A 129 -20.03 -7.21 2.46
C ALA A 129 -20.59 -7.87 3.72
N VAL A 130 -21.75 -8.51 3.56
CA VAL A 130 -22.47 -9.26 4.59
C VAL A 130 -22.79 -10.67 4.14
N HIS A 131 -23.08 -11.57 5.10
CA HIS A 131 -23.64 -12.87 4.75
C HIS A 131 -25.06 -12.72 4.18
N PRO A 132 -25.47 -13.48 3.13
CA PRO A 132 -26.78 -13.32 2.48
C PRO A 132 -27.99 -13.54 3.40
N SER A 133 -27.85 -14.36 4.46
CA SER A 133 -28.93 -14.59 5.44
C SER A 133 -29.22 -13.40 6.34
N LEU A 134 -28.34 -12.40 6.36
CA LEU A 134 -28.58 -11.19 7.16
C LEU A 134 -29.67 -10.34 6.50
N PRO A 135 -30.74 -9.94 7.25
CA PRO A 135 -31.88 -9.21 6.69
C PRO A 135 -31.55 -7.72 6.49
N VAL A 136 -30.47 -7.43 5.77
CA VAL A 136 -30.03 -6.06 5.44
C VAL A 136 -29.84 -5.93 3.92
N GLY A 137 -30.28 -4.79 3.38
CA GLY A 137 -30.19 -4.46 1.97
C GLY A 137 -29.32 -3.25 1.67
N SER A 138 -28.93 -2.52 2.72
CA SER A 138 -28.18 -1.26 2.61
C SER A 138 -27.30 -1.04 3.83
N VAL A 139 -26.41 -0.05 3.74
CA VAL A 139 -25.62 0.43 4.88
C VAL A 139 -26.52 0.97 6.00
N ALA A 140 -27.59 1.68 5.64
CA ALA A 140 -28.58 2.18 6.61
C ALA A 140 -29.22 1.04 7.39
N ASP A 141 -29.56 -0.09 6.74
CA ASP A 141 -30.11 -1.26 7.40
C ASP A 141 -29.08 -1.90 8.34
N LEU A 142 -27.81 -2.00 7.93
CA LEU A 142 -26.73 -2.53 8.77
C LEU A 142 -26.56 -1.67 10.03
N ILE A 143 -26.55 -0.34 9.88
CA ILE A 143 -26.44 0.60 11.00
C ILE A 143 -27.65 0.43 11.95
N ARG A 144 -28.86 0.35 11.41
CA ARG A 144 -30.09 0.13 12.20
C ARG A 144 -30.02 -1.16 13.00
N LEU A 145 -29.63 -2.27 12.33
CA LEU A 145 -29.47 -3.57 12.97
C LEU A 145 -28.41 -3.54 14.09
N ALA A 146 -27.26 -2.88 13.83
CA ALA A 146 -26.18 -2.75 14.81
C ALA A 146 -26.59 -1.90 16.03
N LYS A 147 -27.46 -0.91 15.85
CA LYS A 147 -28.03 -0.16 16.98
C LYS A 147 -29.03 -0.98 17.79
N GLN A 148 -29.85 -1.80 17.13
CA GLN A 148 -30.81 -2.68 17.80
C GLN A 148 -30.13 -3.81 18.57
N LYS A 149 -29.02 -4.34 18.03
CA LYS A 149 -28.25 -5.47 18.57
C LYS A 149 -26.85 -4.99 19.02
N SER A 150 -26.81 -3.96 19.85
CA SER A 150 -25.56 -3.36 20.30
C SER A 150 -24.67 -4.37 21.00
N GLY A 151 -23.44 -4.55 20.49
CA GLY A 151 -22.43 -5.47 21.02
C GLY A 151 -22.60 -6.95 20.60
N GLU A 152 -23.74 -7.34 20.01
CA GLU A 152 -23.96 -8.72 19.57
C GLU A 152 -23.36 -9.03 18.19
N LEU A 153 -23.21 -8.00 17.34
CA LEU A 153 -22.68 -8.16 16.01
C LEU A 153 -21.14 -8.13 16.03
N ASN A 154 -20.56 -8.81 15.03
CA ASN A 154 -19.11 -8.87 14.84
C ASN A 154 -18.72 -8.50 13.40
N TYR A 155 -17.46 -8.12 13.23
CA TYR A 155 -16.87 -7.93 11.90
C TYR A 155 -15.47 -8.53 11.84
N GLY A 156 -15.09 -9.06 10.67
CA GLY A 156 -13.75 -9.57 10.41
C GLY A 156 -12.85 -8.55 9.73
N SER A 157 -11.56 -8.61 10.03
CA SER A 157 -10.53 -7.88 9.30
C SER A 157 -9.29 -8.73 9.06
N PRO A 158 -8.41 -8.34 8.11
CA PRO A 158 -7.12 -9.01 7.88
C PRO A 158 -6.12 -8.93 9.06
N GLY A 159 -6.51 -8.26 10.14
CA GLY A 159 -5.69 -8.10 11.35
C GLY A 159 -5.80 -6.70 11.94
N THR A 160 -5.43 -6.58 13.22
CA THR A 160 -5.39 -5.30 13.94
C THR A 160 -4.45 -4.33 13.22
N GLY A 161 -4.89 -3.08 13.03
CA GLY A 161 -4.13 -2.04 12.32
C GLY A 161 -4.14 -2.14 10.80
N SER A 162 -4.79 -3.17 10.23
CA SER A 162 -4.95 -3.24 8.78
C SER A 162 -5.88 -2.13 8.26
N PRO A 163 -5.73 -1.70 6.99
CA PRO A 163 -6.64 -0.75 6.36
C PRO A 163 -8.13 -1.10 6.53
N PRO A 164 -8.59 -2.34 6.34
CA PRO A 164 -9.97 -2.72 6.62
C PRO A 164 -10.40 -2.55 8.07
N HIS A 165 -9.54 -2.84 9.04
CA HIS A 165 -9.83 -2.60 10.46
C HIS A 165 -10.09 -1.11 10.73
N VAL A 166 -9.16 -0.25 10.32
CA VAL A 166 -9.27 1.20 10.55
C VAL A 166 -10.49 1.81 9.83
N ALA A 167 -10.76 1.37 8.60
CA ALA A 167 -11.95 1.78 7.85
C ALA A 167 -13.25 1.42 8.59
N THR A 168 -13.30 0.21 9.18
CA THR A 168 -14.45 -0.23 9.95
C THR A 168 -14.57 0.54 11.27
N GLU A 169 -13.49 0.83 11.96
CA GLU A 169 -13.53 1.64 13.19
C GLU A 169 -13.98 3.09 12.91
N LEU A 170 -13.55 3.69 11.78
CA LEU A 170 -14.09 4.96 11.31
C LEU A 170 -15.60 4.87 11.08
N PHE A 171 -16.05 3.80 10.41
CA PHE A 171 -17.48 3.55 10.16
C PHE A 171 -18.28 3.43 11.46
N LYS A 172 -17.80 2.62 12.41
CA LYS A 172 -18.44 2.45 13.74
C LYS A 172 -18.60 3.77 14.46
N ARG A 173 -17.53 4.56 14.48
CA ARG A 173 -17.53 5.87 15.13
C ARG A 173 -18.53 6.84 14.49
N MET A 174 -18.50 6.99 13.16
CA MET A 174 -19.40 7.90 12.45
C MET A 174 -20.85 7.47 12.55
N ALA A 175 -21.12 6.16 12.53
CA ALA A 175 -22.47 5.60 12.64
C ALA A 175 -22.98 5.53 14.09
N GLY A 176 -22.13 5.72 15.10
CA GLY A 176 -22.48 5.57 16.52
C GLY A 176 -22.95 4.16 16.87
N ILE A 177 -22.21 3.12 16.42
CA ILE A 177 -22.52 1.70 16.62
C ILE A 177 -21.40 0.98 17.38
N THR A 178 -21.78 -0.07 18.12
CA THR A 178 -20.87 -0.96 18.82
C THR A 178 -20.91 -2.33 18.18
N VAL A 179 -19.76 -2.78 17.66
CA VAL A 179 -19.60 -4.07 16.97
C VAL A 179 -18.25 -4.67 17.36
N THR A 180 -18.20 -5.99 17.62
CA THR A 180 -16.99 -6.68 18.06
C THR A 180 -16.03 -6.94 16.88
N HIS A 181 -14.76 -6.61 17.04
CA HIS A 181 -13.71 -6.92 16.07
C HIS A 181 -13.19 -8.34 16.22
N VAL A 182 -13.06 -9.05 15.11
CA VAL A 182 -12.42 -10.38 15.01
C VAL A 182 -11.23 -10.28 14.05
N PRO A 183 -9.99 -10.22 14.57
CA PRO A 183 -8.79 -10.13 13.72
C PRO A 183 -8.41 -11.50 13.14
N TYR A 184 -8.06 -11.52 11.85
CA TYR A 184 -7.56 -12.68 11.13
C TYR A 184 -6.13 -12.45 10.61
N LYS A 185 -5.48 -13.51 10.14
CA LYS A 185 -4.14 -13.45 9.50
C LYS A 185 -4.28 -13.22 7.98
N GLY A 186 -5.11 -12.23 7.57
CA GLY A 186 -5.38 -11.90 6.18
C GLY A 186 -6.87 -11.92 5.82
N GLY A 187 -7.23 -11.39 4.64
CA GLY A 187 -8.63 -11.29 4.19
C GLY A 187 -9.26 -12.65 3.83
N GLY A 188 -8.48 -13.60 3.32
CA GLY A 188 -9.00 -14.92 2.94
C GLY A 188 -9.70 -15.67 4.08
N PRO A 189 -9.06 -15.88 5.24
CA PRO A 189 -9.70 -16.48 6.41
C PRO A 189 -10.93 -15.71 6.89
N ALA A 190 -10.91 -14.37 6.88
CA ALA A 190 -12.07 -13.56 7.24
C ALA A 190 -13.23 -13.77 6.24
N LEU A 191 -12.93 -13.86 4.93
CA LEU A 191 -13.92 -14.14 3.90
C LEU A 191 -14.55 -15.53 4.07
N LEU A 192 -13.77 -16.55 4.45
CA LEU A 192 -14.30 -17.90 4.73
C LEU A 192 -15.29 -17.87 5.89
N ASP A 193 -15.01 -17.13 6.95
CA ASP A 193 -15.92 -17.01 8.08
C ASP A 193 -17.14 -16.14 7.78
N LEU A 194 -16.99 -15.14 6.91
CA LEU A 194 -18.14 -14.39 6.40
C LEU A 194 -19.07 -15.30 5.56
N THR A 195 -18.51 -16.07 4.63
CA THR A 195 -19.28 -16.99 3.78
C THR A 195 -19.92 -18.14 4.58
N GLY A 196 -19.32 -18.50 5.72
CA GLY A 196 -19.86 -19.46 6.68
C GLY A 196 -20.87 -18.88 7.68
N GLY A 197 -21.20 -17.60 7.60
CA GLY A 197 -22.16 -16.93 8.50
C GLY A 197 -21.64 -16.72 9.92
N ARG A 198 -20.35 -16.90 10.19
CA ARG A 198 -19.72 -16.66 11.50
C ARG A 198 -19.41 -15.19 11.74
N LEU A 199 -19.30 -14.40 10.67
CA LEU A 199 -19.16 -12.95 10.73
C LEU A 199 -20.44 -12.28 10.21
N THR A 200 -20.78 -11.15 10.82
CA THR A 200 -21.90 -10.32 10.37
C THR A 200 -21.54 -9.58 9.09
N PHE A 201 -20.37 -8.92 9.07
CA PHE A 201 -19.89 -8.20 7.90
C PHE A 201 -18.35 -8.12 7.86
N THR A 202 -17.82 -7.73 6.73
CA THR A 202 -16.41 -7.37 6.55
C THR A 202 -16.30 -6.11 5.70
N PHE A 203 -15.23 -5.34 5.95
CA PHE A 203 -14.67 -4.40 5.01
C PHE A 203 -13.40 -5.04 4.49
N ASP A 204 -13.25 -5.23 3.18
CA ASP A 204 -12.02 -5.80 2.63
C ASP A 204 -11.81 -5.39 1.17
N GLY A 205 -10.64 -5.69 0.65
CA GLY A 205 -10.28 -5.40 -0.73
C GLY A 205 -11.27 -6.03 -1.73
N ILE A 206 -11.65 -5.27 -2.74
CA ILE A 206 -12.58 -5.70 -3.79
C ILE A 206 -12.12 -6.99 -4.47
N PRO A 207 -10.82 -7.17 -4.82
CA PRO A 207 -10.35 -8.42 -5.45
C PRO A 207 -10.56 -9.65 -4.57
N VAL A 208 -10.54 -9.47 -3.26
CA VAL A 208 -10.74 -10.57 -2.29
C VAL A 208 -12.22 -10.99 -2.22
N GLN A 209 -13.13 -10.01 -2.24
CA GLN A 209 -14.55 -10.25 -2.00
C GLN A 209 -15.39 -10.41 -3.27
N LEU A 210 -15.06 -9.69 -4.35
CA LEU A 210 -15.88 -9.63 -5.56
C LEU A 210 -16.18 -11.00 -6.20
N PRO A 211 -15.25 -11.96 -6.25
CA PRO A 211 -15.56 -13.31 -6.73
C PRO A 211 -16.68 -14.00 -5.92
N SER A 212 -16.69 -13.81 -4.60
CA SER A 212 -17.72 -14.37 -3.72
C SER A 212 -19.05 -13.63 -3.82
N VAL A 213 -19.03 -12.32 -4.10
CA VAL A 213 -20.23 -11.55 -4.43
C VAL A 213 -20.86 -12.04 -5.73
N ARG A 214 -20.06 -12.18 -6.79
CA ARG A 214 -20.51 -12.69 -8.10
C ARG A 214 -21.09 -14.12 -8.01
N ALA A 215 -20.52 -14.94 -7.11
CA ALA A 215 -21.02 -16.28 -6.84
C ALA A 215 -22.23 -16.34 -5.88
N GLY A 216 -22.75 -15.19 -5.42
CA GLY A 216 -23.88 -15.12 -4.49
C GLY A 216 -23.58 -15.62 -3.07
N LYS A 217 -22.31 -15.87 -2.73
CA LYS A 217 -21.91 -16.39 -1.41
C LYS A 217 -21.90 -15.31 -0.33
N ILE A 218 -21.72 -14.05 -0.71
CA ILE A 218 -21.83 -12.87 0.14
C ILE A 218 -22.57 -11.77 -0.62
N LYS A 219 -23.13 -10.81 0.09
CA LYS A 219 -23.85 -9.68 -0.48
C LYS A 219 -23.03 -8.40 -0.29
N ALA A 220 -22.75 -7.72 -1.38
CA ALA A 220 -22.16 -6.38 -1.37
C ALA A 220 -23.19 -5.35 -0.92
N LEU A 221 -22.84 -4.47 0.01
CA LEU A 221 -23.69 -3.37 0.45
C LEU A 221 -23.23 -2.01 -0.11
N ALA A 222 -21.91 -1.75 -0.06
CA ALA A 222 -21.35 -0.48 -0.50
C ALA A 222 -19.83 -0.57 -0.69
N ILE A 223 -19.27 0.46 -1.31
CA ILE A 223 -17.82 0.73 -1.33
C ILE A 223 -17.47 1.90 -0.43
N THR A 224 -16.25 1.91 0.07
CA THR A 224 -15.78 2.95 1.02
C THR A 224 -15.30 4.23 0.36
N GLY A 225 -15.07 4.22 -0.97
CA GLY A 225 -14.57 5.38 -1.72
C GLY A 225 -15.58 6.52 -1.82
N ALA A 226 -15.08 7.71 -2.19
CA ALA A 226 -15.92 8.90 -2.42
C ALA A 226 -16.84 8.75 -3.66
N GLN A 227 -16.45 7.91 -4.62
CA GLN A 227 -17.18 7.67 -5.87
C GLN A 227 -17.39 6.17 -6.08
N ARG A 228 -18.42 5.82 -6.85
CA ARG A 228 -18.64 4.44 -7.29
C ARG A 228 -17.52 4.01 -8.24
N LEU A 229 -17.25 2.72 -8.25
CA LEU A 229 -16.26 2.15 -9.17
C LEU A 229 -16.83 2.03 -10.58
N PRO A 230 -16.08 2.39 -11.62
CA PRO A 230 -16.47 2.15 -13.01
C PRO A 230 -16.73 0.66 -13.31
N SER A 231 -15.96 -0.25 -12.67
CA SER A 231 -16.09 -1.72 -12.81
C SER A 231 -17.29 -2.32 -12.06
N ALA A 232 -17.94 -1.54 -11.17
CA ALA A 232 -19.10 -1.97 -10.38
C ALA A 232 -20.03 -0.78 -10.10
N PRO A 233 -20.62 -0.14 -11.13
CA PRO A 233 -21.38 1.10 -11.00
C PRO A 233 -22.67 0.94 -10.18
N ASP A 234 -23.18 -0.26 -10.07
CA ASP A 234 -24.38 -0.59 -9.29
C ASP A 234 -24.14 -0.60 -7.78
N ILE A 235 -22.88 -0.74 -7.34
CA ILE A 235 -22.54 -0.73 -5.92
C ILE A 235 -22.36 0.74 -5.48
N ARG A 236 -23.26 1.19 -4.62
CA ARG A 236 -23.24 2.55 -4.06
C ARG A 236 -22.07 2.76 -3.13
N THR A 237 -21.70 4.02 -2.89
CA THR A 237 -20.76 4.36 -1.81
C THR A 237 -21.47 4.28 -0.43
N ILE A 238 -20.69 4.18 0.65
CA ILE A 238 -21.22 4.26 2.01
C ILE A 238 -21.94 5.60 2.24
N ALA A 239 -21.36 6.68 1.70
CA ALA A 239 -21.97 8.03 1.81
C ALA A 239 -23.34 8.09 1.14
N GLU A 240 -23.52 7.48 -0.04
CA GLU A 240 -24.80 7.38 -0.75
C GLU A 240 -25.79 6.42 -0.09
N SER A 241 -25.33 5.53 0.81
CA SER A 241 -26.10 4.41 1.33
C SER A 241 -26.50 4.56 2.80
N GLY A 242 -26.35 5.75 3.38
CA GLY A 242 -26.88 6.04 4.71
C GLY A 242 -25.87 6.59 5.72
N LEU A 243 -24.63 6.91 5.33
CA LEU A 243 -23.65 7.57 6.20
C LEU A 243 -22.92 8.69 5.45
N PRO A 244 -23.58 9.84 5.25
CA PRO A 244 -22.99 10.99 4.56
C PRO A 244 -21.66 11.42 5.16
N GLY A 245 -20.69 11.79 4.31
CA GLY A 245 -19.35 12.22 4.73
C GLY A 245 -18.39 11.08 5.06
N TYR A 246 -18.84 9.83 5.04
CA TYR A 246 -17.91 8.69 5.14
C TYR A 246 -17.10 8.55 3.85
N GLU A 247 -15.79 8.50 4.00
CA GLU A 247 -14.86 8.21 2.92
C GLU A 247 -13.63 7.50 3.46
N TYR A 248 -13.27 6.40 2.84
CA TYR A 248 -12.02 5.69 3.07
C TYR A 248 -11.49 5.10 1.76
N THR A 249 -10.29 5.47 1.38
CA THR A 249 -9.60 4.91 0.21
C THR A 249 -8.18 4.54 0.61
N ALA A 250 -7.89 3.24 0.61
CA ALA A 250 -6.54 2.76 0.82
C ALA A 250 -5.66 3.05 -0.39
N TRP A 251 -4.36 3.20 -0.19
CA TRP A 251 -3.38 3.38 -1.26
C TRP A 251 -2.19 2.43 -1.08
N GLN A 252 -1.52 2.15 -2.18
CA GLN A 252 -0.27 1.40 -2.23
C GLN A 252 0.73 2.11 -3.12
N GLY A 253 2.00 1.95 -2.80
CA GLY A 253 3.09 2.57 -3.53
C GLY A 253 4.37 1.76 -3.47
N LEU A 254 5.37 2.24 -4.18
CA LEU A 254 6.73 1.70 -4.21
C LEU A 254 7.65 2.69 -3.53
N ALA A 255 8.55 2.19 -2.68
CA ALA A 255 9.58 3.00 -2.03
C ALA A 255 10.92 2.26 -1.99
N ALA A 256 11.98 3.00 -1.78
CA ALA A 256 13.33 2.50 -1.50
C ALA A 256 13.75 2.93 -0.08
N PRO A 257 14.83 2.36 0.50
CA PRO A 257 15.43 2.88 1.73
C PRO A 257 15.79 4.35 1.61
N ALA A 258 15.74 5.09 2.72
CA ALA A 258 16.18 6.47 2.77
C ALA A 258 17.63 6.60 2.25
N SER A 259 17.97 7.76 1.74
CA SER A 259 19.29 8.05 1.13
C SER A 259 19.61 7.25 -0.16
N THR A 260 18.67 6.52 -0.74
CA THR A 260 18.83 5.98 -2.10
C THR A 260 19.06 7.14 -3.06
N PRO A 261 20.10 7.09 -3.92
CA PRO A 261 20.45 8.20 -4.83
C PRO A 261 19.26 8.66 -5.67
N ALA A 262 19.06 9.99 -5.79
CA ALA A 262 17.92 10.56 -6.50
C ALA A 262 17.79 10.04 -7.94
N ALA A 263 18.91 9.91 -8.67
CA ALA A 263 18.92 9.37 -10.03
C ALA A 263 18.37 7.94 -10.13
N ILE A 264 18.57 7.12 -9.09
CA ILE A 264 18.00 5.76 -9.01
C ILE A 264 16.50 5.85 -8.76
N VAL A 265 16.07 6.69 -7.82
CA VAL A 265 14.65 6.91 -7.51
C VAL A 265 13.89 7.42 -8.75
N GLU A 266 14.45 8.39 -9.47
CA GLU A 266 13.88 8.93 -10.69
C GLU A 266 13.77 7.89 -11.81
N ARG A 267 14.80 7.05 -11.98
CA ARG A 267 14.77 5.94 -12.94
C ARG A 267 13.70 4.90 -12.61
N LEU A 268 13.57 4.53 -11.34
CA LEU A 268 12.54 3.62 -10.85
C LEU A 268 11.14 4.23 -11.02
N ASN A 269 10.98 5.52 -10.70
CA ASN A 269 9.74 6.25 -10.90
C ASN A 269 9.34 6.24 -12.38
N ALA A 270 10.23 6.66 -13.28
CA ALA A 270 9.94 6.72 -14.72
C ALA A 270 9.52 5.36 -15.29
N ALA A 271 10.24 4.27 -14.92
CA ALA A 271 9.90 2.93 -15.35
C ALA A 271 8.53 2.50 -14.82
N THR A 272 8.26 2.72 -13.53
CA THR A 272 7.01 2.34 -12.89
C THR A 272 5.84 3.14 -13.43
N VAL A 273 5.97 4.46 -13.56
CA VAL A 273 4.92 5.33 -14.11
C VAL A 273 4.54 4.93 -15.53
N LYS A 274 5.53 4.59 -16.38
CA LYS A 274 5.27 4.09 -17.74
C LYS A 274 4.42 2.82 -17.72
N ILE A 275 4.73 1.86 -16.83
CA ILE A 275 3.96 0.63 -16.67
C ILE A 275 2.54 0.94 -16.18
N MET A 276 2.40 1.76 -15.15
CA MET A 276 1.12 2.07 -14.53
C MET A 276 0.17 2.88 -15.44
N ARG A 277 0.70 3.58 -16.44
CA ARG A 277 -0.09 4.33 -17.45
C ARG A 277 -0.46 3.52 -18.67
N SER A 278 -0.02 2.26 -18.78
CA SER A 278 -0.35 1.38 -19.93
C SER A 278 -1.83 1.00 -19.91
N GLU A 279 -2.35 0.61 -21.07
CA GLU A 279 -3.70 0.05 -21.21
C GLU A 279 -3.85 -1.22 -20.39
N GLU A 280 -2.84 -2.09 -20.45
CA GLU A 280 -2.79 -3.32 -19.62
C GLU A 280 -2.93 -3.04 -18.13
N ALA A 281 -2.35 -1.94 -17.63
CA ALA A 281 -2.54 -1.53 -16.23
C ALA A 281 -3.99 -1.12 -15.96
N ARG A 282 -4.60 -0.33 -16.85
CA ARG A 282 -5.99 0.12 -16.69
C ARG A 282 -6.95 -1.07 -16.64
N GLU A 283 -6.81 -2.02 -17.57
CA GLU A 283 -7.63 -3.23 -17.63
C GLU A 283 -7.46 -4.05 -16.35
N TRP A 284 -6.20 -4.32 -15.94
CA TRP A 284 -5.93 -5.11 -14.74
C TRP A 284 -6.48 -4.47 -13.47
N PHE A 285 -6.35 -3.14 -13.34
CA PHE A 285 -6.88 -2.41 -12.18
C PHE A 285 -8.41 -2.38 -12.19
N ALA A 286 -9.04 -2.17 -13.35
CA ALA A 286 -10.49 -2.22 -13.48
C ALA A 286 -11.05 -3.59 -13.05
N ASP A 287 -10.43 -4.69 -13.50
CA ASP A 287 -10.80 -6.05 -13.09
C ASP A 287 -10.61 -6.28 -11.59
N SER A 288 -9.63 -5.62 -11.00
CA SER A 288 -9.32 -5.69 -9.58
C SER A 288 -10.18 -4.76 -8.72
N GLY A 289 -11.07 -3.95 -9.31
CA GLY A 289 -11.88 -2.98 -8.58
C GLY A 289 -11.02 -1.90 -7.90
N ALA A 290 -9.95 -1.48 -8.54
CA ALA A 290 -9.00 -0.48 -8.08
C ALA A 290 -8.72 0.52 -9.21
N ASP A 291 -8.14 1.66 -8.88
CA ASP A 291 -7.71 2.63 -9.87
C ASP A 291 -6.18 2.73 -9.91
N PRO A 292 -5.56 2.64 -11.10
CA PRO A 292 -4.14 2.92 -11.24
C PRO A 292 -3.90 4.39 -10.93
N ALA A 293 -2.91 4.66 -10.11
CA ALA A 293 -2.49 6.03 -9.81
C ALA A 293 -0.98 6.11 -9.81
N THR A 294 -0.45 7.26 -10.21
CA THR A 294 0.98 7.52 -10.19
C THR A 294 1.23 8.90 -9.59
N ALA A 295 2.42 9.07 -9.01
CA ALA A 295 2.85 10.35 -8.47
C ALA A 295 4.34 10.55 -8.74
N SER A 296 4.80 11.80 -8.73
CA SER A 296 6.23 12.08 -8.57
C SER A 296 6.70 11.61 -7.19
N PRO A 297 7.99 11.36 -6.98
CA PRO A 297 8.53 11.06 -5.66
C PRO A 297 8.15 12.10 -4.61
N GLN A 298 8.14 13.38 -4.99
CA GLN A 298 7.80 14.51 -4.14
C GLN A 298 6.31 14.53 -3.76
N ASP A 299 5.43 14.32 -4.75
CA ASP A 299 3.98 14.28 -4.52
C ASP A 299 3.60 13.07 -3.67
N PHE A 300 4.25 11.92 -3.89
CA PHE A 300 4.02 10.73 -3.07
C PHE A 300 4.51 10.93 -1.63
N ALA A 301 5.65 11.60 -1.43
CA ALA A 301 6.10 11.99 -0.10
C ALA A 301 5.12 12.96 0.58
N ALA A 302 4.53 13.89 -0.17
CA ALA A 302 3.51 14.82 0.34
C ALA A 302 2.25 14.07 0.76
N LEU A 303 1.77 13.12 -0.06
CA LEU A 303 0.63 12.26 0.26
C LEU A 303 0.88 11.47 1.56
N ILE A 304 2.07 10.86 1.73
CA ILE A 304 2.41 10.11 2.94
C ILE A 304 2.32 11.02 4.18
N ARG A 305 2.88 12.23 4.13
CA ARG A 305 2.82 13.19 5.24
C ARG A 305 1.38 13.61 5.55
N GLN A 306 0.59 13.90 4.52
CA GLN A 306 -0.81 14.30 4.68
C GLN A 306 -1.64 13.18 5.32
N GLU A 307 -1.49 11.97 4.82
CA GLU A 307 -2.21 10.80 5.34
C GLU A 307 -1.76 10.46 6.77
N HIS A 308 -0.46 10.51 7.06
CA HIS A 308 0.05 10.31 8.42
C HIS A 308 -0.61 11.30 9.41
N ALA A 309 -0.64 12.59 9.09
CA ALA A 309 -1.26 13.61 9.94
C ALA A 309 -2.79 13.47 10.03
N ARG A 310 -3.46 13.08 8.94
CA ARG A 310 -4.92 12.87 8.88
C ARG A 310 -5.38 11.77 9.85
N TRP A 311 -4.64 10.66 9.90
CA TRP A 311 -5.08 9.47 10.64
C TRP A 311 -4.74 9.51 12.13
N GLU A 312 -3.76 10.30 12.56
CA GLU A 312 -3.38 10.41 13.97
C GLU A 312 -4.58 10.71 14.89
N PRO A 313 -5.35 11.80 14.70
CA PRO A 313 -6.47 12.13 15.59
C PRO A 313 -7.60 11.09 15.50
N ILE A 314 -7.82 10.47 14.34
CA ILE A 314 -8.87 9.47 14.13
C ILE A 314 -8.55 8.19 14.91
N ILE A 315 -7.32 7.66 14.77
CA ILE A 315 -6.88 6.44 15.44
C ILE A 315 -6.85 6.63 16.95
N ARG A 316 -6.31 7.76 17.40
CA ARG A 316 -6.25 8.10 18.83
C ARG A 316 -7.64 8.18 19.45
N ALA A 317 -8.58 8.85 18.77
CA ALA A 317 -9.95 8.99 19.23
C ALA A 317 -10.78 7.69 19.16
N ALA A 318 -10.42 6.77 18.24
CA ALA A 318 -11.03 5.43 18.17
C ALA A 318 -10.43 4.44 19.18
N GLY A 319 -9.34 4.83 19.88
CA GLY A 319 -8.67 3.95 20.85
C GLY A 319 -8.01 2.73 20.21
N ILE A 320 -7.71 2.78 18.90
CA ILE A 320 -7.11 1.66 18.17
C ILE A 320 -5.65 1.52 18.62
N LYS A 321 -5.32 0.38 19.22
CA LYS A 321 -3.97 0.02 19.63
C LYS A 321 -3.69 -1.41 19.20
N ALA A 322 -2.47 -1.70 18.78
CA ALA A 322 -2.00 -3.07 18.67
C ALA A 322 -1.74 -3.63 20.07
N GLU A 323 -2.15 -4.87 20.29
CA GLU A 323 -1.84 -5.62 21.49
C GLU A 323 -0.34 -6.01 21.53
#